data_d1b2b28f1078c79cd795f31525e9f793
#
_entry.id   d1b2b28f1078c79cd795f31525e9f793
#
_cell.length_a   1.000
_cell.length_b   1.000
_cell.length_c   1.000
_cell.angle_alpha   90.00
_cell.angle_beta   90.00
_cell.angle_gamma   90.00
#
_symmetry.space_group_name_H-M   'P 1'
#
loop_
_entity.id
_entity.type
_entity.pdbx_description
1 polymer ?
#
loop_
_entity_poly.entity_id
_entity_poly.type
_entity_poly.pdbx_seq_one_letter_code
_entity_poly.pdbx_strand_id
1 'polypeptide(L)'
;AWMGDIIAVNSKSGLEGSNKNAAYAGSKFGGIGLTQSFALELCAYNIKVNAVCPGNYLEGPLWMDPERGLFVQYLKAGKVPGAKTTEDVKRYYESKVPMNRGCLPLDVARAIFYCVEQKYETGQAIPVTGGQVMLN
;
A
#
# COMPACT_ATOMS: atom_id res chain seq x y z
N ALA A 1 20.77 6.07 23.27
CA ALA A 1 19.54 6.78 23.64
C ALA A 1 18.32 6.00 23.11
N TRP A 2 17.24 5.92 23.88
CA TRP A 2 15.98 5.32 23.43
C TRP A 2 15.37 6.18 22.32
N MET A 3 14.78 5.50 21.32
CA MET A 3 14.10 6.15 20.20
C MET A 3 12.81 5.40 19.92
N GLY A 4 11.69 6.12 19.87
CA GLY A 4 10.38 5.54 19.54
C GLY A 4 10.09 5.62 18.05
N ASP A 5 9.18 4.76 17.61
CA ASP A 5 8.68 4.72 16.24
C ASP A 5 7.15 4.70 16.22
N ILE A 6 6.58 5.53 15.35
CA ILE A 6 5.18 5.44 14.93
C ILE A 6 5.20 5.14 13.44
N ILE A 7 4.58 4.04 13.05
CA ILE A 7 4.57 3.59 11.66
C ILE A 7 3.12 3.44 11.21
N ALA A 8 2.71 4.27 10.25
CA ALA A 8 1.41 4.16 9.64
C ALA A 8 1.46 3.17 8.47
N VAL A 9 0.58 2.18 8.49
CA VAL A 9 0.35 1.35 7.29
C VAL A 9 -0.64 2.09 6.40
N ASN A 10 -0.12 2.72 5.38
CA ASN A 10 -0.86 3.55 4.43
C ASN A 10 -1.20 2.73 3.16
N SER A 11 -0.98 3.26 1.98
CA SER A 11 -1.24 2.62 0.70
C SER A 11 -0.48 3.34 -0.41
N LYS A 12 -0.25 2.65 -1.52
CA LYS A 12 0.18 3.31 -2.76
C LYS A 12 -0.79 4.42 -3.18
N SER A 13 -2.06 4.32 -2.80
CA SER A 13 -3.08 5.35 -3.03
C SER A 13 -2.88 6.63 -2.20
N GLY A 14 -1.93 6.64 -1.29
CA GLY A 14 -1.44 7.84 -0.64
C GLY A 14 -0.33 8.55 -1.43
N LEU A 15 0.22 7.90 -2.44
CA LEU A 15 1.31 8.41 -3.28
C LEU A 15 0.83 8.88 -4.65
N GLU A 16 -0.24 8.28 -5.17
CA GLU A 16 -0.87 8.69 -6.42
C GLU A 16 -2.37 8.42 -6.40
N GLY A 17 -3.13 9.25 -7.09
CA GLY A 17 -4.57 9.08 -7.22
C GLY A 17 -4.94 7.92 -8.13
N SER A 18 -6.19 7.45 -7.99
CA SER A 18 -6.75 6.42 -8.85
C SER A 18 -8.18 6.75 -9.27
N ASN A 19 -8.56 6.34 -10.47
CA ASN A 19 -9.87 6.61 -11.04
C ASN A 19 -10.99 5.99 -10.19
N LYS A 20 -12.06 6.75 -9.94
CA LYS A 20 -13.24 6.34 -9.16
C LYS A 20 -12.93 5.91 -7.72
N ASN A 21 -11.90 6.49 -7.12
CA ASN A 21 -11.44 6.14 -5.77
C ASN A 21 -11.08 7.38 -4.92
N ALA A 22 -11.75 8.51 -5.18
CA ALA A 22 -11.39 9.81 -4.62
C ALA A 22 -11.39 9.83 -3.09
N ALA A 23 -12.43 9.28 -2.45
CA ALA A 23 -12.54 9.29 -0.99
C ALA A 23 -11.39 8.50 -0.33
N TYR A 24 -11.10 7.31 -0.84
CA TYR A 24 -10.01 6.47 -0.33
C TYR A 24 -8.65 7.15 -0.56
N ALA A 25 -8.38 7.59 -1.79
CA ALA A 25 -7.14 8.29 -2.11
C ALA A 25 -6.97 9.55 -1.27
N GLY A 26 -8.03 10.35 -1.09
CA GLY A 26 -8.01 11.55 -0.25
C GLY A 26 -7.65 11.23 1.20
N SER A 27 -8.22 10.17 1.77
CA SER A 27 -7.88 9.73 3.13
C SER A 27 -6.43 9.29 3.26
N LYS A 28 -5.90 8.59 2.26
CA LYS A 28 -4.51 8.12 2.25
C LYS A 28 -3.49 9.24 2.02
N PHE A 29 -3.78 10.18 1.14
CA PHE A 29 -2.97 11.41 1.01
C PHE A 29 -2.96 12.21 2.31
N GLY A 30 -4.13 12.36 2.97
CA GLY A 30 -4.23 13.01 4.28
C GLY A 30 -3.36 12.32 5.33
N GLY A 31 -3.33 10.99 5.32
CA GLY A 31 -2.45 10.19 6.19
C GLY A 31 -0.96 10.47 5.98
N ILE A 32 -0.53 10.72 4.75
CA ILE A 32 0.86 11.13 4.46
C ILE A 32 1.14 12.52 5.04
N GLY A 33 0.19 13.47 4.90
CA GLY A 33 0.32 14.78 5.51
C GLY A 33 0.44 14.72 7.04
N LEU A 34 -0.37 13.88 7.69
CA LEU A 34 -0.26 13.61 9.13
C LEU A 34 1.09 13.01 9.52
N THR A 35 1.58 12.06 8.75
CA THR A 35 2.92 11.45 8.95
C THR A 35 4.01 12.51 8.97
N GLN A 36 4.00 13.42 8.01
CA GLN A 36 4.99 14.51 7.92
C GLN A 36 4.88 15.47 9.11
N SER A 37 3.66 15.91 9.45
CA SER A 37 3.43 16.85 10.54
C SER A 37 3.85 16.26 11.89
N PHE A 38 3.43 15.05 12.19
CA PHE A 38 3.83 14.37 13.43
C PHE A 38 5.33 14.07 13.49
N ALA A 39 5.97 13.79 12.36
CA ALA A 39 7.42 13.61 12.31
C ALA A 39 8.13 14.89 12.76
N LEU A 40 7.68 16.05 12.29
CA LEU A 40 8.25 17.35 12.72
C LEU A 40 7.98 17.62 14.20
N GLU A 41 6.76 17.40 14.67
CA GLU A 41 6.38 17.67 16.07
C GLU A 41 7.09 16.74 17.05
N LEU A 42 7.19 15.45 16.73
CA LEU A 42 7.64 14.42 17.66
C LEU A 42 9.16 14.18 17.62
N CYS A 43 9.85 14.77 16.66
CA CYS A 43 11.31 14.68 16.57
C CYS A 43 12.00 15.19 17.85
N ALA A 44 11.46 16.24 18.47
CA ALA A 44 11.95 16.78 19.73
C ALA A 44 11.87 15.79 20.90
N TYR A 45 10.99 14.80 20.80
CA TYR A 45 10.80 13.74 21.80
C TYR A 45 11.53 12.44 21.44
N ASN A 46 12.38 12.50 20.43
CA ASN A 46 13.12 11.34 19.92
C ASN A 46 12.22 10.23 19.38
N ILE A 47 11.12 10.62 18.74
CA ILE A 47 10.15 9.72 18.11
C ILE A 47 10.18 9.95 16.61
N LYS A 48 10.39 8.87 15.84
CA LYS A 48 10.29 8.88 14.38
C LYS A 48 8.87 8.53 13.95
N VAL A 49 8.42 9.15 12.87
CA VAL A 49 7.09 8.89 12.31
C VAL A 49 7.23 8.67 10.80
N ASN A 50 6.95 7.47 10.34
CA ASN A 50 7.02 7.10 8.93
C ASN A 50 5.75 6.37 8.51
N ALA A 51 5.52 6.30 7.21
CA ALA A 51 4.45 5.51 6.63
C ALA A 51 5.02 4.44 5.70
N VAL A 52 4.37 3.28 5.66
CA VAL A 52 4.61 2.24 4.67
C VAL A 52 3.43 2.23 3.72
N CYS A 53 3.70 2.23 2.42
CA CYS A 53 2.69 2.37 1.36
C CYS A 53 2.67 1.12 0.47
N PRO A 54 1.96 0.04 0.91
CA PRO A 54 1.89 -1.19 0.13
C PRO A 54 1.11 -1.02 -1.17
N GLY A 55 1.47 -1.81 -2.17
CA GLY A 55 0.66 -2.06 -3.35
C GLY A 55 -0.50 -3.00 -3.05
N ASN A 56 -1.12 -3.54 -4.10
CA ASN A 56 -2.27 -4.42 -3.97
C ASN A 56 -1.90 -5.72 -3.24
N TYR A 57 -2.63 -6.02 -2.17
CA TYR A 57 -2.58 -7.31 -1.48
C TYR A 57 -3.63 -8.24 -2.10
N LEU A 58 -3.26 -8.91 -3.19
CA LEU A 58 -4.18 -9.69 -4.00
C LEU A 58 -4.61 -11.03 -3.36
N GLU A 59 -3.92 -11.49 -2.33
CA GLU A 59 -4.23 -12.72 -1.60
C GLU A 59 -5.13 -12.51 -0.37
N GLY A 60 -5.54 -11.27 -0.13
CA GLY A 60 -6.40 -10.94 1.01
C GLY A 60 -7.90 -11.14 0.72
N PRO A 61 -8.74 -11.14 1.78
CA PRO A 61 -10.19 -11.36 1.65
C PRO A 61 -10.88 -10.34 0.74
N LEU A 62 -10.41 -9.10 0.70
CA LEU A 62 -10.96 -8.06 -0.18
C LEU A 62 -10.99 -8.52 -1.66
N TRP A 63 -9.98 -9.26 -2.08
CA TRP A 63 -9.85 -9.74 -3.45
C TRP A 63 -10.35 -11.17 -3.62
N MET A 64 -10.05 -12.06 -2.67
CA MET A 64 -10.20 -13.51 -2.83
C MET A 64 -11.49 -14.09 -2.23
N ASP A 65 -12.27 -13.32 -1.47
CA ASP A 65 -13.53 -13.84 -0.94
C ASP A 65 -14.39 -14.42 -2.08
N PRO A 66 -14.85 -15.69 -1.97
CA PRO A 66 -15.54 -16.37 -3.07
C PRO A 66 -16.90 -15.80 -3.42
N GLU A 67 -17.51 -15.01 -2.53
CA GLU A 67 -18.83 -14.40 -2.76
C GLU A 67 -18.74 -12.90 -2.99
N ARG A 68 -17.90 -12.21 -2.24
CA ARG A 68 -17.84 -10.75 -2.17
C ARG A 68 -16.52 -10.16 -2.63
N GLY A 69 -15.52 -10.99 -2.92
CA GLY A 69 -14.19 -10.53 -3.33
C GLY A 69 -14.20 -9.78 -4.65
N LEU A 70 -13.23 -8.90 -4.83
CA LEU A 70 -13.11 -8.10 -6.04
C LEU A 70 -12.89 -8.95 -7.29
N PHE A 71 -12.20 -10.09 -7.18
CA PHE A 71 -12.03 -10.98 -8.33
C PHE A 71 -13.37 -11.51 -8.84
N VAL A 72 -14.27 -11.91 -7.94
CA VAL A 72 -15.62 -12.37 -8.31
C VAL A 72 -16.44 -11.21 -8.89
N GLN A 73 -16.42 -10.07 -8.24
CA GLN A 73 -17.15 -8.88 -8.72
C GLN A 73 -16.70 -8.44 -10.11
N TYR A 74 -15.40 -8.40 -10.36
CA TYR A 74 -14.84 -7.97 -11.63
C TYR A 74 -15.04 -9.01 -12.73
N LEU A 75 -15.04 -10.29 -12.39
CA LEU A 75 -15.40 -11.33 -13.33
C LEU A 75 -16.86 -11.17 -13.80
N LYS A 76 -17.80 -11.03 -12.85
CA LYS A 76 -19.23 -10.81 -13.14
C LYS A 76 -19.49 -9.53 -13.93
N ALA A 77 -18.75 -8.46 -13.65
CA ALA A 77 -18.90 -7.18 -14.32
C ALA A 77 -18.22 -7.12 -15.71
N GLY A 78 -17.51 -8.17 -16.10
CA GLY A 78 -16.78 -8.20 -17.37
C GLY A 78 -15.65 -7.18 -17.46
N LYS A 79 -15.06 -6.79 -16.34
CA LYS A 79 -13.98 -5.79 -16.30
C LYS A 79 -12.68 -6.25 -16.98
N VAL A 80 -12.46 -7.54 -17.03
CA VAL A 80 -11.27 -8.13 -17.66
C VAL A 80 -11.73 -8.86 -18.92
N PRO A 81 -11.48 -8.30 -20.11
CA PRO A 81 -11.90 -8.92 -21.37
C PRO A 81 -11.30 -10.32 -21.53
N GLY A 82 -12.17 -11.30 -21.86
CA GLY A 82 -11.77 -12.68 -22.09
C GLY A 82 -11.56 -13.52 -20.83
N ALA A 83 -11.68 -12.95 -19.62
CA ALA A 83 -11.59 -13.70 -18.39
C ALA A 83 -12.81 -14.62 -18.22
N LYS A 84 -12.55 -15.88 -17.91
CA LYS A 84 -13.58 -16.90 -17.66
C LYS A 84 -13.65 -17.34 -16.22
N THR A 85 -12.57 -17.15 -15.46
CA THR A 85 -12.44 -17.57 -14.06
C THR A 85 -11.85 -16.44 -13.21
N THR A 86 -12.01 -16.55 -11.90
CA THR A 86 -11.37 -15.61 -10.96
C THR A 86 -9.84 -15.66 -11.04
N GLU A 87 -9.27 -16.81 -11.37
CA GLU A 87 -7.83 -16.94 -11.62
C GLU A 87 -7.36 -16.11 -12.83
N ASP A 88 -8.17 -16.01 -13.88
CA ASP A 88 -7.89 -15.16 -15.03
C ASP A 88 -7.86 -13.68 -14.62
N VAL A 89 -8.80 -13.26 -13.78
CA VAL A 89 -8.86 -11.90 -13.23
C VAL A 89 -7.64 -11.62 -12.35
N LYS A 90 -7.26 -12.55 -11.49
CA LYS A 90 -6.08 -12.43 -10.63
C LYS A 90 -4.80 -12.25 -11.46
N ARG A 91 -4.60 -13.11 -12.47
CA ARG A 91 -3.45 -13.00 -13.38
C ARG A 91 -3.38 -11.67 -14.12
N TYR A 92 -4.52 -11.15 -14.51
CA TYR A 92 -4.60 -9.82 -15.14
C TYR A 92 -4.10 -8.73 -14.19
N TYR A 93 -4.54 -8.73 -12.93
CA TYR A 93 -4.08 -7.74 -11.95
C TYR A 93 -2.62 -7.93 -11.55
N GLU A 94 -2.15 -9.17 -11.45
CA GLU A 94 -0.73 -9.46 -11.25
C GLU A 94 0.13 -8.95 -12.41
N SER A 95 -0.34 -9.09 -13.63
CA SER A 95 0.38 -8.62 -14.83
C SER A 95 0.56 -7.11 -14.89
N LYS A 96 -0.29 -6.34 -14.18
CA LYS A 96 -0.15 -4.89 -14.07
C LYS A 96 0.94 -4.45 -13.10
N VAL A 97 1.43 -5.37 -12.29
CA VAL A 97 2.55 -5.12 -11.37
C VAL A 97 3.83 -5.50 -12.11
N PRO A 98 4.82 -4.60 -12.23
CA PRO A 98 6.08 -4.94 -12.91
C PRO A 98 6.74 -6.21 -12.39
N MET A 99 6.65 -6.49 -11.08
CA MET A 99 7.17 -7.73 -10.49
C MET A 99 6.21 -8.93 -10.60
N ASN A 100 5.09 -8.80 -11.31
CA ASN A 100 4.11 -9.86 -11.63
C ASN A 100 3.53 -10.61 -10.43
N ARG A 101 3.39 -9.95 -9.30
CA ARG A 101 2.70 -10.47 -8.11
C ARG A 101 2.15 -9.35 -7.24
N GLY A 102 1.20 -9.68 -6.38
CA GLY A 102 0.74 -8.76 -5.35
C GLY A 102 1.75 -8.61 -4.19
N CYS A 103 1.52 -7.61 -3.36
CA CYS A 103 2.26 -7.40 -2.12
C CYS A 103 1.88 -8.49 -1.11
N LEU A 104 2.84 -8.98 -0.37
CA LEU A 104 2.64 -9.98 0.69
C LEU A 104 2.88 -9.37 2.08
N PRO A 105 2.33 -9.95 3.15
CA PRO A 105 2.57 -9.47 4.51
C PRO A 105 4.05 -9.35 4.87
N LEU A 106 4.88 -10.29 4.41
CA LEU A 106 6.32 -10.24 4.64
C LEU A 106 6.99 -9.03 3.97
N ASP A 107 6.51 -8.62 2.80
CA ASP A 107 7.04 -7.44 2.11
C ASP A 107 6.79 -6.17 2.96
N VAL A 108 5.60 -6.05 3.52
CA VAL A 108 5.22 -4.94 4.42
C VAL A 108 6.02 -5.01 5.72
N ALA A 109 6.14 -6.19 6.32
CA ALA A 109 6.90 -6.38 7.55
C ALA A 109 8.36 -5.95 7.41
N ARG A 110 9.01 -6.29 6.29
CA ARG A 110 10.39 -5.86 6.00
C ARG A 110 10.52 -4.33 5.94
N ALA A 111 9.55 -3.65 5.37
CA ALA A 111 9.55 -2.18 5.33
C ALA A 111 9.35 -1.58 6.72
N ILE A 112 8.50 -2.18 7.56
CA ILE A 112 8.31 -1.77 8.95
C ILE A 112 9.61 -1.94 9.73
N PHE A 113 10.28 -3.08 9.60
CA PHE A 113 11.59 -3.29 10.25
C PHE A 113 12.64 -2.29 9.77
N TYR A 114 12.66 -1.99 8.47
CA TYR A 114 13.53 -0.93 7.96
C TYR A 114 13.27 0.41 8.67
N CYS A 115 12.01 0.82 8.83
CA CYS A 115 11.67 2.07 9.51
C CYS A 115 12.18 2.07 10.97
N VAL A 116 12.10 0.94 11.66
CA VAL A 116 12.56 0.82 13.05
C VAL A 116 14.09 0.83 13.14
N GLU A 117 14.75 0.07 12.30
CA GLU A 117 16.21 -0.10 12.32
C GLU A 117 16.96 1.14 11.83
N GLN A 118 16.40 1.86 10.84
CA GLN A 118 17.00 3.08 10.31
C GLN A 118 16.83 4.24 11.30
N LYS A 119 17.93 4.71 11.87
CA LYS A 119 17.90 5.75 12.89
C LYS A 119 17.92 7.18 12.35
N TYR A 120 18.12 7.33 11.05
CA TYR A 120 18.23 8.63 10.36
C TYR A 120 17.15 8.84 9.31
N GLU A 121 15.90 8.37 9.60
CA GLU A 121 14.76 8.49 8.67
C GLU A 121 13.47 8.76 9.44
N THR A 122 12.83 9.88 9.15
CA THR A 122 11.51 10.24 9.71
C THR A 122 10.74 11.09 8.70
N GLY A 123 9.41 11.06 8.78
CA GLY A 123 8.54 11.84 7.90
C GLY A 123 8.43 11.27 6.48
N GLN A 124 8.79 10.02 6.26
CA GLN A 124 8.84 9.42 4.93
C GLN A 124 7.67 8.48 4.67
N ALA A 125 7.31 8.37 3.39
CA ALA A 125 6.33 7.42 2.88
C ALA A 125 7.07 6.40 2.02
N ILE A 126 7.22 5.18 2.52
CA ILE A 126 8.04 4.13 1.91
C ILE A 126 7.16 3.24 1.04
N PRO A 127 7.30 3.28 -0.30
CA PRO A 127 6.52 2.43 -1.20
C PRO A 127 7.02 0.98 -1.16
N VAL A 128 6.06 0.04 -1.12
CA VAL A 128 6.30 -1.41 -1.22
C VAL A 128 5.31 -1.94 -2.25
N THR A 129 5.59 -1.72 -3.52
CA THR A 129 4.57 -1.79 -4.58
C THR A 129 4.92 -2.72 -5.74
N GLY A 130 6.09 -3.35 -5.73
CA GLY A 130 6.53 -4.18 -6.85
C GLY A 130 6.67 -3.41 -8.16
N GLY A 131 6.84 -2.08 -8.06
CA GLY A 131 6.95 -1.19 -9.21
C GLY A 131 5.64 -0.57 -9.69
N GLN A 132 4.52 -0.80 -8.99
CA GLN A 132 3.24 -0.14 -9.36
C GLN A 132 3.32 1.39 -9.26
N VAL A 133 4.12 1.90 -8.34
CA VAL A 133 4.41 3.32 -8.19
C VAL A 133 5.91 3.51 -8.37
N MET A 134 6.28 4.43 -9.25
CA MET A 134 7.66 4.79 -9.52
C MET A 134 7.97 6.18 -8.99
N LEU A 135 9.24 6.46 -8.75
CA LEU A 135 9.69 7.82 -8.45
C LEU A 135 9.44 8.75 -9.66
N ASN A 136 9.05 9.94 -9.36
CA ASN A 136 8.93 11.02 -10.34
C ASN A 136 10.20 11.85 -10.38
#